data_f6f7a58b46c48d7e53e84be5c40934d2
#
_entry.id   f6f7a58b46c48d7e53e84be5c40934d2
#
_cell.length_a   1.000
_cell.length_b   1.000
_cell.length_c   1.000
_cell.angle_alpha   90.00
_cell.angle_beta   90.00
_cell.angle_gamma   90.00
#
_symmetry.space_group_name_H-M   'P 1'
#
loop_
_entity.id
_entity.type
_entity.pdbx_description
1 polymer ?
#
loop_
_entity_poly.entity_id
_entity_poly.type
_entity_poly.pdbx_seq_one_letter_code
_entity_poly.pdbx_strand_id
1 'polypeptide(L)'
;HSDHRRQRQMCIRDRRGTGSYIKGTNGVSNGIIPMLRNFDMTARYVDQGGGKRKGSFAIYIEPWHSDIFEFLQLKKNHGKEELRARDLFYAMWIPDLFMKRVEANEDWSLFSPDEAKNLHETYGEEFEKLYEKYEKEGKARKTVKAQDLWFEILEAQIETGNPYILYKDAANKKSNQKNLGTIKSSNLCTEIIEYTAPDEVAVCNLASIALNKFVKDDLTYDHQKLYEITKVITKNLNKVIDVNYYPVEEARNSNMRHRPIGIGVQGLADTFILMRHAFDSPEAKQLNAEIFETIYFAAMESSMEIAQKEGPYKTYEGSPVSKGIFQFDMWGVVPSSKRWDWTKLKREVKKHGVRNSLLLAPMPTASTSQILGNNECFEPYTSNIYTRRVLSGEFIVVNKHLLKDLIKLKLWDENMRESD
;
A
#
# COMPACT_ATOMS: atom_id res chain seq x y z
N HIS A 1 19.90 3.04 -14.00
CA HIS A 1 19.74 2.51 -12.64
C HIS A 1 18.31 2.68 -12.21
N SER A 2 17.59 1.55 -12.12
CA SER A 2 16.15 1.53 -11.90
C SER A 2 15.76 2.06 -10.52
N ASP A 3 14.60 2.69 -10.50
CA ASP A 3 13.99 3.27 -9.30
C ASP A 3 13.68 2.29 -8.16
N HIS A 4 13.87 0.98 -8.41
CA HIS A 4 13.49 -0.10 -7.49
C HIS A 4 14.44 -0.31 -6.29
N ARG A 5 15.60 0.34 -6.25
CA ARG A 5 16.52 0.27 -5.09
C ARG A 5 16.09 1.10 -3.88
N ARG A 6 14.91 1.71 -3.88
CA ARG A 6 14.73 3.00 -3.22
C ARG A 6 13.71 2.99 -2.11
N GLN A 7 12.89 1.98 -2.06
CA GLN A 7 11.92 1.79 -0.99
C GLN A 7 12.25 0.49 -0.27
N ARG A 8 12.88 0.59 0.89
CA ARG A 8 13.12 -0.56 1.73
C ARG A 8 12.06 -0.62 2.81
N GLN A 9 11.42 -1.77 2.89
CA GLN A 9 10.52 -2.12 3.97
C GLN A 9 11.33 -2.75 5.08
N MET A 10 11.04 -2.39 6.31
CA MET A 10 11.64 -3.03 7.46
C MET A 10 10.55 -3.43 8.44
N CYS A 11 10.43 -4.73 8.64
CA CYS A 11 9.62 -5.30 9.70
C CYS A 11 10.48 -5.45 10.95
N ILE A 12 10.16 -4.72 11.99
CA ILE A 12 10.91 -4.77 13.26
C ILE A 12 10.18 -5.56 14.34
N ARG A 13 9.03 -6.12 14.05
CA ARG A 13 8.21 -6.89 14.98
C ARG A 13 8.85 -8.18 15.49
N ASP A 14 9.91 -8.64 14.86
CA ASP A 14 10.71 -9.79 15.26
C ASP A 14 11.99 -9.39 16.00
N ARG A 15 12.22 -8.08 16.19
CA ARG A 15 13.39 -7.55 16.89
C ARG A 15 13.16 -7.50 18.39
N ARG A 16 14.17 -7.91 19.15
CA ARG A 16 14.08 -7.92 20.61
C ARG A 16 13.77 -6.54 21.18
N GLY A 17 12.87 -6.50 22.15
CA GLY A 17 12.59 -5.31 22.91
C GLY A 17 13.71 -4.95 23.87
N THR A 18 13.64 -3.74 24.39
CA THR A 18 14.56 -3.23 25.43
C THR A 18 14.55 -4.15 26.64
N GLY A 19 15.75 -4.45 27.18
CA GLY A 19 15.90 -5.33 28.34
C GLY A 19 15.86 -6.84 28.06
N SER A 20 15.66 -7.27 26.81
CA SER A 20 15.73 -8.70 26.46
C SER A 20 17.12 -9.28 26.66
N TYR A 21 17.21 -10.46 27.27
CA TYR A 21 18.47 -11.13 27.48
C TYR A 21 19.14 -11.63 26.20
N ILE A 22 20.43 -11.38 26.05
CA ILE A 22 21.24 -11.81 24.91
C ILE A 22 22.19 -12.90 25.36
N LYS A 23 21.86 -14.15 25.08
CA LYS A 23 22.58 -15.33 25.54
C LYS A 23 24.08 -15.34 25.15
N GLY A 24 24.43 -14.83 23.96
CA GLY A 24 25.79 -14.87 23.44
C GLY A 24 26.78 -13.91 24.14
N THR A 25 26.27 -12.80 24.67
CA THR A 25 27.06 -11.73 25.28
C THR A 25 26.83 -11.62 26.78
N ASN A 26 25.92 -12.39 27.34
CA ASN A 26 25.43 -12.28 28.73
C ASN A 26 24.96 -10.86 29.10
N GLY A 27 24.48 -10.11 28.09
CA GLY A 27 23.99 -8.74 28.19
C GLY A 27 22.51 -8.62 27.93
N VAL A 28 22.03 -7.39 27.84
CA VAL A 28 20.64 -7.06 27.53
C VAL A 28 20.54 -6.23 26.26
N SER A 29 19.42 -6.37 25.55
CA SER A 29 19.11 -5.59 24.36
C SER A 29 18.78 -4.14 24.72
N ASN A 30 19.30 -3.19 23.95
CA ASN A 30 18.91 -1.78 24.03
C ASN A 30 17.61 -1.48 23.24
N GLY A 31 16.93 -2.52 22.71
CA GLY A 31 15.70 -2.40 21.97
C GLY A 31 15.83 -1.88 20.54
N ILE A 32 14.71 -1.44 20.00
CA ILE A 32 14.62 -1.05 18.58
C ILE A 32 15.10 0.38 18.29
N ILE A 33 15.09 1.27 19.27
CA ILE A 33 15.36 2.70 19.04
C ILE A 33 16.78 2.96 18.51
N PRO A 34 17.87 2.45 19.17
CA PRO A 34 19.22 2.65 18.65
C PRO A 34 19.45 2.04 17.27
N MET A 35 18.80 0.91 17.00
CA MET A 35 18.85 0.28 15.68
C MET A 35 18.20 1.17 14.60
N LEU A 36 17.03 1.74 14.89
CA LEU A 36 16.30 2.58 13.93
C LEU A 36 17.07 3.87 13.61
N ARG A 37 17.82 4.43 14.55
CA ARG A 37 18.68 5.58 14.27
C ARG A 37 19.75 5.30 13.21
N ASN A 38 20.29 4.08 13.14
CA ASN A 38 21.21 3.70 12.06
C ASN A 38 20.52 3.74 10.69
N PHE A 39 19.25 3.28 10.61
CA PHE A 39 18.47 3.34 9.37
C PHE A 39 18.05 4.76 9.02
N ASP A 40 17.76 5.60 10.00
CA ASP A 40 17.50 7.02 9.82
C ASP A 40 18.69 7.74 9.16
N MET A 41 19.88 7.52 9.69
CA MET A 41 21.12 8.06 9.09
C MET A 41 21.39 7.47 7.71
N THR A 42 21.11 6.18 7.51
CA THR A 42 21.25 5.53 6.22
C THR A 42 20.28 6.13 5.18
N ALA A 43 19.03 6.42 5.56
CA ALA A 43 18.06 7.07 4.68
C ALA A 43 18.54 8.45 4.20
N ARG A 44 19.20 9.21 5.06
CA ARG A 44 19.82 10.50 4.71
C ARG A 44 21.02 10.34 3.77
N TYR A 45 21.85 9.34 4.00
CA TYR A 45 23.08 9.10 3.23
C TYR A 45 22.81 8.53 1.84
N VAL A 46 21.86 7.57 1.73
CA VAL A 46 21.56 6.91 0.46
C VAL A 46 20.74 7.81 -0.44
N ASP A 47 21.33 8.27 -1.51
CA ASP A 47 20.67 9.06 -2.54
C ASP A 47 20.07 8.15 -3.63
N GLN A 48 18.86 8.48 -4.01
CA GLN A 48 18.07 7.72 -4.98
C GLN A 48 18.12 8.27 -6.41
N GLY A 49 19.22 8.76 -6.88
CA GLY A 49 19.32 9.17 -8.27
C GLY A 49 19.81 10.57 -8.47
N GLY A 50 21.07 10.76 -8.15
CA GLY A 50 21.79 11.99 -8.49
C GLY A 50 21.24 13.24 -7.80
N GLY A 51 20.94 13.15 -6.50
CA GLY A 51 20.49 14.27 -5.67
C GLY A 51 19.00 14.63 -5.78
N LYS A 52 18.23 13.92 -6.61
CA LYS A 52 16.80 14.25 -6.83
C LYS A 52 15.83 13.65 -5.83
N ARG A 53 16.17 12.51 -5.21
CA ARG A 53 15.38 11.85 -4.18
C ARG A 53 16.25 11.23 -3.11
N LYS A 54 15.95 11.50 -1.85
CA LYS A 54 16.58 10.81 -0.71
C LYS A 54 16.08 9.38 -0.58
N GLY A 55 16.85 8.52 0.10
CA GLY A 55 16.41 7.20 0.52
C GLY A 55 15.24 7.32 1.49
N SER A 56 14.29 6.40 1.42
CA SER A 56 13.13 6.37 2.30
C SER A 56 12.87 4.96 2.79
N PHE A 57 12.60 4.82 4.09
CA PHE A 57 12.25 3.56 4.72
C PHE A 57 10.91 3.67 5.42
N ALA A 58 10.04 2.67 5.24
CA ALA A 58 8.87 2.47 6.07
C ALA A 58 9.14 1.36 7.09
N ILE A 59 8.90 1.66 8.35
CA ILE A 59 9.15 0.77 9.48
C ILE A 59 7.81 0.26 10.00
N TYR A 60 7.59 -1.04 9.91
CA TYR A 60 6.36 -1.70 10.33
C TYR A 60 6.51 -2.37 11.70
N ILE A 61 5.59 -2.11 12.61
CA ILE A 61 5.51 -2.73 13.93
C ILE A 61 4.08 -3.19 14.22
N GLU A 62 3.95 -4.18 15.09
CA GLU A 62 2.65 -4.59 15.62
C GLU A 62 2.44 -4.02 17.03
N PRO A 63 1.18 -3.71 17.46
CA PRO A 63 0.91 -3.01 18.71
C PRO A 63 1.27 -3.81 19.99
N TRP A 64 1.54 -5.11 19.87
CA TRP A 64 1.93 -5.96 20.99
C TRP A 64 3.43 -5.91 21.33
N HIS A 65 4.26 -5.20 20.54
CA HIS A 65 5.70 -5.10 20.79
C HIS A 65 5.99 -4.28 22.05
N SER A 66 6.91 -4.77 22.90
CA SER A 66 7.24 -4.13 24.19
C SER A 66 7.71 -2.68 24.09
N ASP A 67 8.35 -2.29 22.98
CA ASP A 67 8.88 -0.94 22.77
C ASP A 67 7.91 -0.03 21.97
N ILE A 68 6.62 -0.35 21.96
CA ILE A 68 5.65 0.36 21.13
C ILE A 68 5.50 1.84 21.50
N PHE A 69 5.56 2.18 22.79
CA PHE A 69 5.41 3.56 23.24
C PHE A 69 6.62 4.42 22.82
N GLU A 70 7.83 3.88 22.95
CA GLU A 70 9.05 4.53 22.48
C GLU A 70 9.07 4.69 20.97
N PHE A 71 8.55 3.71 20.23
CA PHE A 71 8.37 3.77 18.79
C PHE A 71 7.46 4.93 18.36
N LEU A 72 6.35 5.17 19.06
CA LEU A 72 5.42 6.27 18.77
C LEU A 72 6.03 7.65 19.01
N GLN A 73 7.13 7.75 19.77
CA GLN A 73 7.84 9.00 20.04
C GLN A 73 8.90 9.37 19.01
N LEU A 74 9.27 8.44 18.11
CA LEU A 74 10.45 8.57 17.22
C LEU A 74 10.40 9.80 16.28
N LYS A 75 9.21 10.25 15.89
CA LYS A 75 9.03 11.38 14.95
C LYS A 75 8.62 12.69 15.62
N LYS A 76 8.38 12.70 16.93
CA LYS A 76 7.97 13.92 17.65
C LYS A 76 9.04 15.00 17.60
N ASN A 77 8.61 16.27 17.52
CA ASN A 77 9.51 17.42 17.39
C ASN A 77 10.15 17.88 18.70
N HIS A 78 9.74 17.30 19.82
CA HIS A 78 10.23 17.63 21.16
C HIS A 78 10.87 16.40 21.84
N GLY A 79 11.50 16.62 22.99
CA GLY A 79 12.17 15.57 23.77
C GLY A 79 13.64 15.36 23.38
N LYS A 80 14.24 14.28 23.87
CA LYS A 80 15.67 13.99 23.66
C LYS A 80 15.95 13.55 22.23
N GLU A 81 16.85 14.24 21.56
CA GLU A 81 17.22 13.99 20.16
C GLU A 81 17.79 12.57 19.94
N GLU A 82 18.48 12.03 20.91
CA GLU A 82 19.00 10.66 20.89
C GLU A 82 17.92 9.57 20.81
N LEU A 83 16.67 9.91 21.13
CA LEU A 83 15.51 9.05 21.04
C LEU A 83 14.63 9.32 19.81
N ARG A 84 15.15 10.05 18.83
CA ARG A 84 14.43 10.44 17.61
C ARG A 84 15.05 9.81 16.37
N ALA A 85 14.20 9.52 15.39
CA ALA A 85 14.56 9.05 14.04
C ALA A 85 13.51 9.59 13.06
N ARG A 86 13.61 10.89 12.70
CA ARG A 86 12.54 11.64 12.03
C ARG A 86 12.46 11.44 10.53
N ASP A 87 13.53 10.95 9.89
CA ASP A 87 13.56 10.75 8.44
C ASP A 87 12.98 9.40 8.00
N LEU A 88 12.65 8.54 8.96
CA LEU A 88 11.91 7.29 8.71
C LEU A 88 10.41 7.55 8.69
N PHE A 89 9.68 6.67 8.01
CA PHE A 89 8.22 6.59 8.06
C PHE A 89 7.80 5.39 8.92
N TYR A 90 6.73 5.54 9.66
CA TYR A 90 6.30 4.55 10.65
C TYR A 90 4.91 4.04 10.33
N ALA A 91 4.69 2.74 10.51
CA ALA A 91 3.43 2.07 10.22
C ALA A 91 3.07 1.03 11.30
N MET A 92 1.81 1.00 11.66
CA MET A 92 1.21 0.00 12.54
C MET A 92 0.60 -1.12 11.70
N TRP A 93 0.97 -2.36 12.00
CA TRP A 93 0.39 -3.57 11.41
C TRP A 93 -0.51 -4.21 12.47
N ILE A 94 -1.82 -3.85 12.43
CA ILE A 94 -2.76 -4.04 13.54
C ILE A 94 -3.55 -5.35 13.36
N PRO A 95 -3.48 -6.31 14.30
CA PRO A 95 -4.36 -7.47 14.34
C PRO A 95 -5.77 -7.07 14.80
N ASP A 96 -6.79 -7.79 14.32
CA ASP A 96 -8.20 -7.55 14.67
C ASP A 96 -8.44 -7.60 16.19
N LEU A 97 -7.73 -8.48 16.91
CA LEU A 97 -7.83 -8.60 18.36
C LEU A 97 -7.53 -7.29 19.11
N PHE A 98 -6.54 -6.51 18.62
CA PHE A 98 -6.25 -5.20 19.23
C PHE A 98 -7.46 -4.27 19.14
N MET A 99 -8.08 -4.19 17.96
CA MET A 99 -9.26 -3.33 17.75
C MET A 99 -10.47 -3.79 18.56
N LYS A 100 -10.69 -5.11 18.69
CA LYS A 100 -11.72 -5.67 19.55
C LYS A 100 -11.53 -5.23 21.02
N ARG A 101 -10.29 -5.28 21.51
CA ARG A 101 -9.96 -4.85 22.88
C ARG A 101 -10.00 -3.34 23.08
N VAL A 102 -9.71 -2.56 22.03
CA VAL A 102 -9.94 -1.10 22.05
C VAL A 102 -11.42 -0.79 22.20
N GLU A 103 -12.29 -1.44 21.41
CA GLU A 103 -13.74 -1.26 21.47
C GLU A 103 -14.31 -1.66 22.84
N ALA A 104 -13.86 -2.78 23.40
CA ALA A 104 -14.30 -3.29 24.69
C ALA A 104 -13.60 -2.66 25.90
N ASN A 105 -12.64 -1.76 25.71
CA ASN A 105 -11.79 -1.18 26.75
C ASN A 105 -11.10 -2.22 27.64
N GLU A 106 -10.59 -3.28 27.02
CA GLU A 106 -9.89 -4.36 27.69
C GLU A 106 -8.39 -4.08 27.84
N ASP A 107 -7.73 -4.95 28.60
CA ASP A 107 -6.28 -4.90 28.79
C ASP A 107 -5.56 -5.42 27.55
N TRP A 108 -4.39 -4.83 27.25
CA TRP A 108 -3.52 -5.21 26.17
C TRP A 108 -2.11 -5.48 26.68
N SER A 109 -1.61 -6.66 26.40
CA SER A 109 -0.31 -7.14 26.87
C SER A 109 0.79 -6.88 25.84
N LEU A 110 1.92 -6.38 26.31
CA LEU A 110 3.10 -6.09 25.51
C LEU A 110 4.16 -7.17 25.72
N PHE A 111 4.69 -7.69 24.61
CA PHE A 111 5.64 -8.78 24.62
C PHE A 111 6.94 -8.40 23.90
N SER A 112 8.05 -9.04 24.29
CA SER A 112 9.22 -9.08 23.45
C SER A 112 9.18 -10.28 22.50
N PRO A 113 9.52 -10.11 21.22
CA PRO A 113 9.40 -11.18 20.21
C PRO A 113 10.20 -12.45 20.51
N ASP A 114 11.30 -12.34 21.25
CA ASP A 114 12.11 -13.49 21.66
C ASP A 114 11.43 -14.36 22.74
N GLU A 115 10.51 -13.77 23.51
CA GLU A 115 9.72 -14.44 24.54
C GLU A 115 8.36 -14.92 24.00
N ALA A 116 7.75 -14.15 23.12
CA ALA A 116 6.48 -14.45 22.46
C ALA A 116 6.67 -14.80 20.96
N LYS A 117 7.31 -15.94 20.73
CA LYS A 117 7.68 -16.39 19.37
C LYS A 117 6.45 -16.59 18.49
N ASN A 118 6.62 -16.35 17.21
CA ASN A 118 5.62 -16.60 16.15
C ASN A 118 4.36 -15.73 16.17
N LEU A 119 4.19 -14.77 17.08
CA LEU A 119 3.07 -13.82 17.02
C LEU A 119 3.05 -13.08 15.67
N HIS A 120 4.21 -12.73 15.14
CA HIS A 120 4.32 -12.08 13.84
C HIS A 120 4.10 -13.02 12.64
N GLU A 121 4.12 -14.35 12.86
CA GLU A 121 3.90 -15.36 11.82
C GLU A 121 2.44 -15.81 11.72
N THR A 122 1.59 -15.39 12.64
CA THR A 122 0.18 -15.79 12.72
C THR A 122 -0.75 -14.59 12.54
N TYR A 123 -1.98 -14.83 12.09
CA TYR A 123 -3.05 -13.83 11.97
C TYR A 123 -4.42 -14.47 12.24
N GLY A 124 -5.45 -13.65 12.46
CA GLY A 124 -6.80 -14.13 12.75
C GLY A 124 -6.87 -14.96 14.02
N GLU A 125 -7.67 -16.01 14.02
CA GLU A 125 -7.87 -16.88 15.18
C GLU A 125 -6.59 -17.54 15.72
N GLU A 126 -5.64 -17.87 14.85
CA GLU A 126 -4.37 -18.45 15.28
C GLU A 126 -3.55 -17.44 16.08
N PHE A 127 -3.55 -16.18 15.64
CA PHE A 127 -2.91 -15.10 16.39
C PHE A 127 -3.61 -14.90 17.75
N GLU A 128 -4.94 -14.82 17.78
CA GLU A 128 -5.72 -14.64 19.01
C GLU A 128 -5.42 -15.73 20.04
N LYS A 129 -5.49 -17.01 19.63
CA LYS A 129 -5.17 -18.15 20.48
C LYS A 129 -3.75 -18.12 21.02
N LEU A 130 -2.77 -17.77 20.17
CA LEU A 130 -1.37 -17.71 20.58
C LEU A 130 -1.08 -16.54 21.52
N TYR A 131 -1.68 -15.37 21.24
CA TYR A 131 -1.59 -14.19 22.07
C TYR A 131 -2.15 -14.42 23.48
N GLU A 132 -3.37 -14.94 23.57
CA GLU A 132 -3.99 -15.28 24.87
C GLU A 132 -3.24 -16.36 25.63
N LYS A 133 -2.67 -17.33 24.93
CA LYS A 133 -1.80 -18.34 25.54
C LYS A 133 -0.60 -17.68 26.23
N TYR A 134 0.05 -16.73 25.58
CA TYR A 134 1.19 -16.01 26.16
C TYR A 134 0.80 -15.10 27.33
N GLU A 135 -0.39 -14.52 27.31
CA GLU A 135 -0.94 -13.83 28.48
C GLU A 135 -1.11 -14.77 29.67
N LYS A 136 -1.74 -15.93 29.47
CA LYS A 136 -1.93 -16.96 30.51
C LYS A 136 -0.60 -17.53 31.05
N GLU A 137 0.43 -17.61 30.20
CA GLU A 137 1.77 -18.03 30.60
C GLU A 137 2.56 -16.93 31.33
N GLY A 138 2.01 -15.74 31.51
CA GLY A 138 2.66 -14.62 32.19
C GLY A 138 3.88 -14.05 31.46
N LYS A 139 3.93 -14.16 30.13
CA LYS A 139 5.05 -13.66 29.31
C LYS A 139 4.97 -12.17 29.01
N ALA A 140 3.89 -11.51 29.40
CA ALA A 140 3.73 -10.08 29.20
C ALA A 140 4.78 -9.30 30.01
N ARG A 141 5.49 -8.38 29.36
CA ARG A 141 6.41 -7.45 30.03
C ARG A 141 5.70 -6.28 30.67
N LYS A 142 4.61 -5.88 30.04
CA LYS A 142 3.75 -4.80 30.52
C LYS A 142 2.34 -5.06 30.02
N THR A 143 1.34 -4.67 30.83
CA THR A 143 -0.05 -4.67 30.43
C THR A 143 -0.58 -3.24 30.57
N VAL A 144 -1.32 -2.78 29.58
CA VAL A 144 -1.91 -1.43 29.50
C VAL A 144 -3.36 -1.54 29.06
N LYS A 145 -4.15 -0.50 29.19
CA LYS A 145 -5.45 -0.44 28.52
C LYS A 145 -5.26 -0.30 27.01
N ALA A 146 -6.00 -1.09 26.24
CA ALA A 146 -5.91 -1.01 24.77
C ALA A 146 -6.28 0.39 24.26
N GLN A 147 -7.25 1.07 24.90
CA GLN A 147 -7.62 2.45 24.56
C GLN A 147 -6.50 3.44 24.84
N ASP A 148 -5.72 3.27 25.92
CA ASP A 148 -4.60 4.18 26.21
C ASP A 148 -3.55 4.11 25.08
N LEU A 149 -3.19 2.91 24.65
CA LEU A 149 -2.29 2.74 23.49
C LEU A 149 -2.89 3.29 22.19
N TRP A 150 -4.20 3.10 21.99
CA TRP A 150 -4.89 3.64 20.82
C TRP A 150 -4.85 5.17 20.79
N PHE A 151 -5.08 5.83 21.92
CA PHE A 151 -4.98 7.29 22.02
C PHE A 151 -3.56 7.80 21.80
N GLU A 152 -2.53 7.11 22.27
CA GLU A 152 -1.12 7.44 21.96
C GLU A 152 -0.82 7.34 20.45
N ILE A 153 -1.39 6.33 19.77
CA ILE A 153 -1.27 6.21 18.31
C ILE A 153 -1.93 7.40 17.61
N LEU A 154 -3.15 7.77 18.00
CA LEU A 154 -3.88 8.90 17.43
C LEU A 154 -3.18 10.24 17.70
N GLU A 155 -2.67 10.44 18.91
CA GLU A 155 -1.89 11.63 19.27
C GLU A 155 -0.63 11.75 18.38
N ALA A 156 0.12 10.65 18.21
CA ALA A 156 1.27 10.63 17.32
C ALA A 156 0.89 10.97 15.86
N GLN A 157 -0.26 10.52 15.39
CA GLN A 157 -0.76 10.84 14.05
C GLN A 157 -1.12 12.32 13.90
N ILE A 158 -1.79 12.91 14.89
CA ILE A 158 -2.15 14.34 14.86
C ILE A 158 -0.88 15.21 14.86
N GLU A 159 0.11 14.83 15.67
CA GLU A 159 1.33 15.61 15.82
C GLU A 159 2.30 15.46 14.63
N THR A 160 2.40 14.26 14.06
CA THR A 160 3.47 13.91 13.10
C THR A 160 2.99 13.36 11.75
N GLY A 161 1.72 13.04 11.59
CA GLY A 161 1.18 12.30 10.45
C GLY A 161 1.54 10.82 10.43
N ASN A 162 2.23 10.30 11.45
CA ASN A 162 2.64 8.89 11.60
C ASN A 162 2.22 8.36 12.98
N PRO A 163 2.01 7.05 13.10
CA PRO A 163 2.19 5.97 12.11
C PRO A 163 1.03 5.85 11.13
N TYR A 164 1.28 5.21 9.97
CA TYR A 164 0.21 4.67 9.10
C TYR A 164 -0.52 3.55 9.82
N ILE A 165 -1.79 3.34 9.52
CA ILE A 165 -2.58 2.25 10.09
C ILE A 165 -2.97 1.28 8.98
N LEU A 166 -2.57 0.01 9.13
CA LEU A 166 -2.94 -1.09 8.25
C LEU A 166 -3.41 -2.28 9.10
N TYR A 167 -4.36 -3.04 8.56
CA TYR A 167 -5.02 -4.14 9.27
C TYR A 167 -4.47 -5.49 8.81
N LYS A 168 -3.70 -6.15 9.68
CA LYS A 168 -2.99 -7.39 9.43
C LYS A 168 -3.90 -8.52 8.96
N ASP A 169 -5.00 -8.74 9.67
CA ASP A 169 -5.87 -9.88 9.43
C ASP A 169 -6.63 -9.74 8.11
N ALA A 170 -7.17 -8.55 7.83
CA ALA A 170 -7.85 -8.26 6.58
C ALA A 170 -6.89 -8.38 5.38
N ALA A 171 -5.67 -7.83 5.51
CA ALA A 171 -4.64 -7.91 4.47
C ALA A 171 -4.28 -9.37 4.13
N ASN A 172 -4.11 -10.22 5.14
CA ASN A 172 -3.80 -11.64 4.94
C ASN A 172 -4.99 -12.45 4.43
N LYS A 173 -6.19 -12.27 5.03
CA LYS A 173 -7.41 -12.98 4.62
C LYS A 173 -7.78 -12.73 3.16
N LYS A 174 -7.54 -11.52 2.67
CA LYS A 174 -7.94 -11.06 1.33
C LYS A 174 -6.83 -11.09 0.29
N SER A 175 -5.66 -11.62 0.61
CA SER A 175 -4.55 -11.74 -0.34
C SER A 175 -4.67 -12.98 -1.21
N ASN A 176 -4.38 -12.82 -2.51
CA ASN A 176 -4.20 -13.96 -3.41
C ASN A 176 -2.88 -14.72 -3.14
N GLN A 177 -1.96 -14.16 -2.36
CA GLN A 177 -0.69 -14.80 -1.96
C GLN A 177 -0.75 -15.49 -0.59
N LYS A 178 -1.92 -15.60 0.05
CA LYS A 178 -2.06 -16.19 1.39
C LYS A 178 -1.67 -17.67 1.48
N ASN A 179 -1.57 -18.38 0.35
CA ASN A 179 -1.06 -19.76 0.29
C ASN A 179 0.46 -19.85 0.52
N LEU A 180 1.18 -18.72 0.47
CA LEU A 180 2.64 -18.70 0.64
C LEU A 180 3.06 -18.59 2.12
N GLY A 181 2.22 -17.99 2.95
CA GLY A 181 2.47 -17.72 4.35
C GLY A 181 1.89 -16.39 4.79
N THR A 182 2.25 -15.95 6.00
CA THR A 182 1.76 -14.67 6.55
C THR A 182 2.46 -13.49 5.91
N ILE A 183 1.68 -12.56 5.36
CA ILE A 183 2.15 -11.25 4.89
C ILE A 183 2.34 -10.34 6.10
N LYS A 184 3.49 -9.72 6.19
CA LYS A 184 3.99 -9.11 7.43
C LYS A 184 4.09 -7.59 7.38
N SER A 185 3.94 -6.98 6.22
CA SER A 185 4.01 -5.53 6.02
C SER A 185 3.44 -5.15 4.65
N SER A 186 3.28 -3.86 4.44
CA SER A 186 3.09 -3.24 3.14
C SER A 186 4.35 -2.45 2.73
N ASN A 187 4.30 -1.71 1.63
CA ASN A 187 5.39 -0.82 1.19
C ASN A 187 5.31 0.57 1.85
N LEU A 188 6.14 1.51 1.38
CA LEU A 188 6.19 2.89 1.87
C LEU A 188 4.84 3.64 1.69
N CYS A 189 4.18 3.42 0.55
CA CYS A 189 2.95 4.12 0.17
C CYS A 189 1.67 3.31 0.45
N THR A 190 1.79 2.14 1.06
CA THR A 190 0.71 1.26 1.54
C THR A 190 -0.15 0.55 0.49
N GLU A 191 0.12 0.74 -0.82
CA GLU A 191 -0.64 0.12 -1.90
C GLU A 191 -0.28 -1.35 -2.17
N ILE A 192 0.85 -1.85 -1.65
CA ILE A 192 1.35 -3.20 -1.92
C ILE A 192 1.14 -4.10 -0.71
N ILE A 193 0.42 -5.20 -0.91
CA ILE A 193 0.28 -6.30 0.06
C ILE A 193 0.86 -7.56 -0.58
N GLU A 194 2.14 -7.81 -0.33
CA GLU A 194 2.92 -8.83 -1.01
C GLU A 194 3.74 -9.66 -0.03
N TYR A 195 3.81 -10.97 -0.27
CA TYR A 195 4.56 -11.91 0.56
C TYR A 195 6.06 -11.69 0.47
N THR A 196 6.75 -11.80 1.59
CA THR A 196 8.20 -11.77 1.71
C THR A 196 8.71 -12.89 2.61
N ALA A 197 9.92 -13.38 2.32
CA ALA A 197 10.61 -14.42 3.08
C ALA A 197 12.12 -14.11 3.15
N PRO A 198 12.93 -14.85 3.91
CA PRO A 198 14.37 -14.62 3.96
C PRO A 198 15.07 -14.70 2.61
N ASP A 199 14.56 -15.50 1.69
CA ASP A 199 15.04 -15.70 0.32
C ASP A 199 14.18 -15.00 -0.74
N GLU A 200 13.20 -14.19 -0.34
CA GLU A 200 12.29 -13.47 -1.22
C GLU A 200 12.05 -12.03 -0.77
N VAL A 201 12.52 -11.10 -1.58
CA VAL A 201 12.25 -9.67 -1.41
C VAL A 201 11.22 -9.22 -2.43
N ALA A 202 10.06 -8.75 -1.95
CA ALA A 202 8.99 -8.24 -2.80
C ALA A 202 9.44 -7.02 -3.61
N VAL A 203 9.01 -6.94 -4.87
CA VAL A 203 9.33 -5.85 -5.81
C VAL A 203 8.07 -5.37 -6.52
N CYS A 204 7.85 -4.06 -6.49
CA CYS A 204 6.72 -3.42 -7.17
C CYS A 204 7.00 -3.24 -8.67
N ASN A 205 6.09 -3.74 -9.53
CA ASN A 205 6.08 -3.52 -10.96
C ASN A 205 4.82 -2.72 -11.30
N LEU A 206 4.95 -1.40 -11.43
CA LEU A 206 3.83 -0.47 -11.37
C LEU A 206 3.57 0.25 -12.70
N ALA A 207 2.30 0.48 -13.00
CA ALA A 207 1.84 1.41 -14.03
C ALA A 207 0.55 2.10 -13.59
N SER A 208 0.30 3.34 -14.04
CA SER A 208 -0.92 4.08 -13.75
C SER A 208 -1.64 4.53 -15.02
N ILE A 209 -2.97 4.42 -15.01
CA ILE A 209 -3.84 4.76 -16.13
C ILE A 209 -4.41 6.16 -15.92
N ALA A 210 -4.25 7.04 -16.90
CA ALA A 210 -4.84 8.38 -16.90
C ALA A 210 -6.33 8.31 -17.27
N LEU A 211 -7.19 8.21 -16.26
CA LEU A 211 -8.62 7.92 -16.43
C LEU A 211 -9.38 8.97 -17.21
N ASN A 212 -8.98 10.24 -17.10
CA ASN A 212 -9.60 11.35 -17.83
C ASN A 212 -9.49 11.26 -19.36
N LYS A 213 -8.60 10.40 -19.87
CA LYS A 213 -8.43 10.19 -21.32
C LYS A 213 -9.52 9.32 -21.95
N PHE A 214 -10.38 8.73 -21.16
CA PHE A 214 -11.51 7.90 -21.60
C PHE A 214 -12.86 8.59 -21.52
N VAL A 215 -12.88 9.87 -21.13
CA VAL A 215 -14.10 10.70 -21.21
C VAL A 215 -14.26 11.17 -22.65
N LYS A 216 -15.41 10.89 -23.24
CA LYS A 216 -15.78 11.30 -24.62
C LYS A 216 -16.40 12.69 -24.64
N ASP A 217 -16.48 13.30 -25.82
CA ASP A 217 -17.05 14.62 -26.01
C ASP A 217 -18.54 14.68 -25.65
N ASP A 218 -19.26 13.57 -25.79
CA ASP A 218 -20.67 13.40 -25.41
C ASP A 218 -20.89 13.17 -23.90
N LEU A 219 -19.82 13.34 -23.07
CA LEU A 219 -19.80 13.11 -21.64
C LEU A 219 -20.07 11.65 -21.22
N THR A 220 -19.90 10.69 -22.13
CA THR A 220 -19.88 9.26 -21.79
C THR A 220 -18.46 8.76 -21.50
N TYR A 221 -18.36 7.64 -20.80
CA TYR A 221 -17.07 7.05 -20.47
C TYR A 221 -16.77 5.83 -21.34
N ASP A 222 -15.58 5.76 -21.94
CA ASP A 222 -15.15 4.69 -22.84
C ASP A 222 -14.56 3.49 -22.09
N HIS A 223 -15.42 2.68 -21.51
CA HIS A 223 -15.00 1.45 -20.82
C HIS A 223 -14.31 0.44 -21.74
N GLN A 224 -14.71 0.39 -23.03
CA GLN A 224 -14.11 -0.52 -23.99
C GLN A 224 -12.64 -0.15 -24.25
N LYS A 225 -12.37 1.13 -24.45
CA LYS A 225 -10.99 1.62 -24.62
C LYS A 225 -10.14 1.43 -23.36
N LEU A 226 -10.72 1.66 -22.18
CA LEU A 226 -10.07 1.38 -20.89
C LEU A 226 -9.68 -0.10 -20.78
N TYR A 227 -10.58 -1.01 -21.13
CA TYR A 227 -10.34 -2.45 -21.16
C TYR A 227 -9.14 -2.80 -22.09
N GLU A 228 -9.12 -2.29 -23.32
CA GLU A 228 -8.06 -2.54 -24.30
C GLU A 228 -6.70 -2.05 -23.80
N ILE A 229 -6.62 -0.83 -23.27
CA ILE A 229 -5.39 -0.24 -22.74
C ILE A 229 -4.91 -1.02 -21.50
N THR A 230 -5.80 -1.46 -20.63
CA THR A 230 -5.44 -2.27 -19.46
C THR A 230 -4.81 -3.60 -19.88
N LYS A 231 -5.32 -4.25 -20.93
CA LYS A 231 -4.68 -5.48 -21.46
C LYS A 231 -3.28 -5.23 -21.98
N VAL A 232 -3.04 -4.11 -22.67
CA VAL A 232 -1.71 -3.70 -23.14
C VAL A 232 -0.76 -3.49 -21.95
N ILE A 233 -1.20 -2.76 -20.93
CA ILE A 233 -0.41 -2.49 -19.72
C ILE A 233 -0.05 -3.80 -19.01
N THR A 234 -0.99 -4.73 -18.87
CA THR A 234 -0.75 -6.03 -18.26
C THR A 234 0.35 -6.81 -18.98
N LYS A 235 0.31 -6.83 -20.31
CA LYS A 235 1.38 -7.45 -21.14
C LYS A 235 2.72 -6.75 -20.95
N ASN A 236 2.73 -5.42 -20.95
CA ASN A 236 3.96 -4.63 -20.78
C ASN A 236 4.59 -4.86 -19.40
N LEU A 237 3.80 -4.89 -18.33
CA LEU A 237 4.32 -5.15 -16.98
C LEU A 237 4.87 -6.58 -16.84
N ASN A 238 4.28 -7.58 -17.49
CA ASN A 238 4.86 -8.92 -17.57
C ASN A 238 6.23 -8.90 -18.25
N LYS A 239 6.37 -8.14 -19.36
CA LYS A 239 7.65 -7.95 -20.04
C LYS A 239 8.68 -7.26 -19.14
N VAL A 240 8.26 -6.26 -18.35
CA VAL A 240 9.13 -5.59 -17.38
C VAL A 240 9.70 -6.59 -16.38
N ILE A 241 8.90 -7.51 -15.84
CA ILE A 241 9.38 -8.55 -14.92
C ILE A 241 10.53 -9.35 -15.55
N ASP A 242 10.40 -9.72 -16.82
CA ASP A 242 11.36 -10.58 -17.52
C ASP A 242 12.69 -9.88 -17.84
N VAL A 243 12.66 -8.56 -18.14
CA VAL A 243 13.84 -7.80 -18.61
C VAL A 243 14.44 -6.88 -17.55
N ASN A 244 13.82 -6.77 -16.37
CA ASN A 244 14.28 -5.85 -15.32
C ASN A 244 15.61 -6.30 -14.73
N TYR A 245 16.40 -5.32 -14.28
CA TYR A 245 17.58 -5.58 -13.48
C TYR A 245 17.22 -5.74 -12.00
N TYR A 246 17.57 -6.86 -11.43
CA TYR A 246 17.37 -7.15 -10.00
C TYR A 246 18.67 -6.95 -9.23
N PRO A 247 18.71 -6.06 -8.23
CA PRO A 247 19.95 -5.75 -7.50
C PRO A 247 20.42 -6.88 -6.58
N VAL A 248 19.50 -7.77 -6.18
CA VAL A 248 19.77 -8.94 -5.34
C VAL A 248 18.96 -10.13 -5.84
N GLU A 249 19.48 -11.33 -5.63
CA GLU A 249 18.83 -12.55 -6.14
C GLU A 249 17.48 -12.82 -5.47
N GLU A 250 17.32 -12.46 -4.20
CA GLU A 250 16.06 -12.60 -3.47
C GLU A 250 14.92 -11.79 -4.11
N ALA A 251 15.23 -10.62 -4.68
CA ALA A 251 14.25 -9.81 -5.42
C ALA A 251 13.87 -10.47 -6.75
N ARG A 252 14.86 -11.03 -7.45
CA ARG A 252 14.62 -11.78 -8.69
C ARG A 252 13.80 -13.05 -8.41
N ASN A 253 14.14 -13.78 -7.35
CA ASN A 253 13.44 -14.98 -6.94
C ASN A 253 11.95 -14.71 -6.68
N SER A 254 11.64 -13.72 -5.86
CA SER A 254 10.26 -13.31 -5.58
C SER A 254 9.49 -12.94 -6.87
N ASN A 255 10.04 -12.03 -7.66
CA ASN A 255 9.36 -11.53 -8.87
C ASN A 255 9.14 -12.63 -9.92
N MET A 256 10.13 -13.49 -10.15
CA MET A 256 10.02 -14.56 -11.14
C MET A 256 9.10 -15.72 -10.69
N ARG A 257 8.97 -15.93 -9.37
CA ARG A 257 8.07 -16.96 -8.82
C ARG A 257 6.61 -16.52 -8.80
N HIS A 258 6.35 -15.28 -8.37
CA HIS A 258 5.00 -14.80 -8.10
C HIS A 258 4.46 -13.87 -9.18
N ARG A 259 5.32 -13.27 -9.98
CA ARG A 259 5.01 -12.34 -11.08
C ARG A 259 3.96 -11.29 -10.71
N PRO A 260 4.13 -10.55 -9.60
CA PRO A 260 3.19 -9.53 -9.19
C PRO A 260 3.29 -8.31 -10.11
N ILE A 261 2.15 -7.73 -10.45
CA ILE A 261 2.07 -6.42 -11.09
C ILE A 261 1.11 -5.53 -10.30
N GLY A 262 1.25 -4.21 -10.45
CA GLY A 262 0.41 -3.25 -9.77
C GLY A 262 -0.08 -2.18 -10.75
N ILE A 263 -1.31 -2.34 -11.23
CA ILE A 263 -1.97 -1.35 -12.08
C ILE A 263 -2.75 -0.39 -11.17
N GLY A 264 -2.43 0.89 -11.24
CA GLY A 264 -3.13 1.96 -10.56
C GLY A 264 -3.75 2.95 -11.53
N VAL A 265 -4.23 4.06 -11.00
CA VAL A 265 -4.93 5.10 -11.74
C VAL A 265 -4.41 6.47 -11.37
N GLN A 266 -4.65 7.46 -12.24
CA GLN A 266 -4.47 8.88 -11.98
C GLN A 266 -5.60 9.66 -12.66
N GLY A 267 -5.92 10.83 -12.13
CA GLY A 267 -6.92 11.70 -12.74
C GLY A 267 -8.36 11.21 -12.57
N LEU A 268 -8.69 10.51 -11.47
CA LEU A 268 -10.09 10.14 -11.18
C LEU A 268 -10.93 11.39 -10.92
N ALA A 269 -10.44 12.36 -10.15
CA ALA A 269 -11.12 13.63 -9.92
C ALA A 269 -11.29 14.43 -11.21
N ASP A 270 -10.24 14.48 -12.05
CA ASP A 270 -10.33 15.07 -13.40
C ASP A 270 -11.46 14.41 -14.23
N THR A 271 -11.57 13.09 -14.15
CA THR A 271 -12.61 12.31 -14.84
C THR A 271 -14.00 12.75 -14.38
N PHE A 272 -14.24 12.81 -13.06
CA PHE A 272 -15.54 13.23 -12.53
C PHE A 272 -15.89 14.67 -12.91
N ILE A 273 -14.94 15.59 -12.86
CA ILE A 273 -15.16 16.98 -13.28
C ILE A 273 -15.54 17.04 -14.78
N LEU A 274 -14.83 16.32 -15.64
CA LEU A 274 -15.13 16.26 -17.07
C LEU A 274 -16.50 15.64 -17.35
N MET A 275 -16.90 14.63 -16.57
CA MET A 275 -18.24 14.01 -16.62
C MET A 275 -19.33 14.83 -15.95
N ARG A 276 -18.97 15.96 -15.30
CA ARG A 276 -19.89 16.82 -14.54
C ARG A 276 -20.53 16.12 -13.33
N HIS A 277 -19.81 15.20 -12.71
CA HIS A 277 -20.20 14.53 -11.48
C HIS A 277 -19.50 15.16 -10.27
N ALA A 278 -20.24 15.47 -9.21
CA ALA A 278 -19.63 15.81 -7.93
C ALA A 278 -18.88 14.58 -7.38
N PHE A 279 -17.75 14.79 -6.69
CA PHE A 279 -16.89 13.71 -6.25
C PHE A 279 -17.60 12.70 -5.30
N ASP A 280 -18.53 13.19 -4.50
CA ASP A 280 -19.34 12.43 -3.53
C ASP A 280 -20.70 12.00 -4.06
N SER A 281 -21.00 12.26 -5.35
CA SER A 281 -22.28 11.94 -5.96
C SER A 281 -22.49 10.43 -6.19
N PRO A 282 -23.73 9.95 -6.25
CA PRO A 282 -24.04 8.57 -6.63
C PRO A 282 -23.50 8.19 -8.01
N GLU A 283 -23.51 9.11 -8.96
CA GLU A 283 -23.00 8.92 -10.33
C GLU A 283 -21.48 8.71 -10.31
N ALA A 284 -20.74 9.49 -9.53
CA ALA A 284 -19.30 9.31 -9.35
C ALA A 284 -18.99 7.97 -8.69
N LYS A 285 -19.74 7.57 -7.68
CA LYS A 285 -19.61 6.27 -7.01
C LYS A 285 -19.84 5.10 -7.97
N GLN A 286 -20.89 5.19 -8.80
CA GLN A 286 -21.21 4.18 -9.80
C GLN A 286 -20.10 4.08 -10.86
N LEU A 287 -19.68 5.23 -11.41
CA LEU A 287 -18.61 5.29 -12.42
C LEU A 287 -17.29 4.74 -11.85
N ASN A 288 -16.94 5.06 -10.61
CA ASN A 288 -15.77 4.51 -9.93
C ASN A 288 -15.82 2.98 -9.86
N ALA A 289 -16.95 2.41 -9.46
CA ALA A 289 -17.12 0.96 -9.40
C ALA A 289 -16.95 0.32 -10.80
N GLU A 290 -17.54 0.90 -11.84
CA GLU A 290 -17.45 0.41 -13.22
C GLU A 290 -16.02 0.52 -13.80
N ILE A 291 -15.29 1.59 -13.47
CA ILE A 291 -13.89 1.79 -13.87
C ILE A 291 -13.01 0.68 -13.28
N PHE A 292 -13.07 0.48 -11.97
CA PHE A 292 -12.22 -0.53 -11.31
C PHE A 292 -12.63 -1.96 -11.66
N GLU A 293 -13.92 -2.22 -11.87
CA GLU A 293 -14.40 -3.49 -12.41
C GLU A 293 -13.80 -3.76 -13.79
N THR A 294 -13.80 -2.77 -14.67
CA THR A 294 -13.24 -2.87 -16.03
C THR A 294 -11.75 -3.15 -16.00
N ILE A 295 -10.98 -2.43 -15.17
CA ILE A 295 -9.53 -2.63 -15.02
C ILE A 295 -9.23 -4.02 -14.49
N TYR A 296 -9.95 -4.47 -13.46
CA TYR A 296 -9.70 -5.77 -12.86
C TYR A 296 -10.06 -6.92 -13.81
N PHE A 297 -11.20 -6.81 -14.52
CA PHE A 297 -11.60 -7.79 -15.54
C PHE A 297 -10.55 -7.91 -16.65
N ALA A 298 -10.16 -6.78 -17.24
CA ALA A 298 -9.20 -6.73 -18.34
C ALA A 298 -7.81 -7.26 -17.96
N ALA A 299 -7.34 -6.88 -16.76
CA ALA A 299 -6.07 -7.37 -16.23
C ALA A 299 -6.08 -8.88 -15.96
N MET A 300 -7.16 -9.39 -15.37
CA MET A 300 -7.34 -10.82 -15.10
C MET A 300 -7.42 -11.62 -16.40
N GLU A 301 -8.20 -11.17 -17.37
CA GLU A 301 -8.31 -11.84 -18.68
C GLU A 301 -6.97 -11.82 -19.44
N SER A 302 -6.27 -10.68 -19.46
CA SER A 302 -4.95 -10.59 -20.09
C SER A 302 -3.93 -11.51 -19.41
N SER A 303 -3.95 -11.58 -18.08
CA SER A 303 -3.09 -12.48 -17.30
C SER A 303 -3.38 -13.96 -17.59
N MET A 304 -4.66 -14.32 -17.78
CA MET A 304 -5.10 -15.65 -18.20
C MET A 304 -4.63 -15.97 -19.63
N GLU A 305 -4.80 -15.03 -20.59
CA GLU A 305 -4.34 -15.21 -21.98
C GLU A 305 -2.83 -15.41 -22.06
N ILE A 306 -2.04 -14.74 -21.22
CA ILE A 306 -0.59 -14.94 -21.13
C ILE A 306 -0.31 -16.32 -20.54
N ALA A 307 -1.01 -16.71 -19.47
CA ALA A 307 -0.83 -18.02 -18.85
C ALA A 307 -1.19 -19.17 -19.81
N GLN A 308 -2.17 -18.99 -20.69
CA GLN A 308 -2.51 -19.98 -21.72
C GLN A 308 -1.32 -20.28 -22.65
N LYS A 309 -0.44 -19.31 -22.89
CA LYS A 309 0.73 -19.42 -23.78
C LYS A 309 2.01 -19.81 -23.05
N GLU A 310 2.21 -19.28 -21.84
CA GLU A 310 3.48 -19.31 -21.12
C GLU A 310 3.40 -20.07 -19.80
N GLY A 311 2.21 -20.58 -19.45
CA GLY A 311 1.91 -21.19 -18.15
C GLY A 311 1.60 -20.16 -17.06
N PRO A 312 0.95 -20.61 -15.98
CA PRO A 312 0.68 -19.79 -14.81
C PRO A 312 1.97 -19.42 -14.07
N TYR A 313 1.89 -18.45 -13.13
CA TYR A 313 3.02 -18.17 -12.24
C TYR A 313 3.32 -19.38 -11.34
N LYS A 314 4.58 -19.53 -10.91
CA LYS A 314 5.06 -20.78 -10.28
C LYS A 314 4.33 -21.17 -8.99
N THR A 315 3.80 -20.22 -8.24
CA THR A 315 3.11 -20.44 -6.98
C THR A 315 1.57 -20.32 -7.11
N TYR A 316 1.06 -20.55 -8.31
CA TYR A 316 -0.36 -20.48 -8.63
C TYR A 316 -1.19 -21.51 -7.83
N GLU A 317 -0.70 -22.75 -7.75
CA GLU A 317 -1.40 -23.82 -7.07
C GLU A 317 -1.61 -23.54 -5.57
N GLY A 318 -2.82 -23.78 -5.09
CA GLY A 318 -3.22 -23.52 -3.71
C GLY A 318 -3.64 -22.08 -3.44
N SER A 319 -3.40 -21.13 -4.38
CA SER A 319 -3.85 -19.76 -4.26
C SER A 319 -5.39 -19.65 -4.36
N PRO A 320 -6.01 -18.57 -3.85
CA PRO A 320 -7.44 -18.34 -4.02
C PRO A 320 -7.88 -18.37 -5.49
N VAL A 321 -7.14 -17.72 -6.37
CA VAL A 321 -7.48 -17.68 -7.81
C VAL A 321 -7.44 -19.06 -8.46
N SER A 322 -6.58 -19.97 -8.01
CA SER A 322 -6.55 -21.36 -8.49
C SER A 322 -7.83 -22.14 -8.14
N LYS A 323 -8.52 -21.70 -7.10
CA LYS A 323 -9.81 -22.25 -6.65
C LYS A 323 -11.00 -21.51 -7.26
N GLY A 324 -10.77 -20.56 -8.16
CA GLY A 324 -11.82 -19.73 -8.76
C GLY A 324 -12.36 -18.63 -7.84
N ILE A 325 -11.61 -18.30 -6.77
CA ILE A 325 -11.95 -17.25 -5.81
C ILE A 325 -11.19 -15.99 -6.21
N PHE A 326 -11.92 -14.98 -6.70
CA PHE A 326 -11.35 -13.71 -7.11
C PHE A 326 -11.36 -12.69 -5.95
N GLN A 327 -10.76 -11.52 -6.15
CA GLN A 327 -10.63 -10.53 -5.10
C GLN A 327 -11.98 -10.08 -4.55
N PHE A 328 -12.96 -9.82 -5.41
CA PHE A 328 -14.30 -9.43 -4.99
C PHE A 328 -15.04 -10.54 -4.20
N ASP A 329 -14.80 -11.81 -4.51
CA ASP A 329 -15.35 -12.94 -3.74
C ASP A 329 -14.82 -12.93 -2.29
N MET A 330 -13.51 -12.64 -2.11
CA MET A 330 -12.91 -12.53 -0.78
C MET A 330 -13.43 -11.32 0.04
N TRP A 331 -14.01 -10.34 -0.64
CA TRP A 331 -14.61 -9.18 0.00
C TRP A 331 -16.13 -9.31 0.18
N GLY A 332 -16.74 -10.38 -0.31
CA GLY A 332 -18.19 -10.57 -0.30
C GLY A 332 -18.93 -9.56 -1.19
N VAL A 333 -18.29 -9.08 -2.25
CA VAL A 333 -18.85 -8.12 -3.19
C VAL A 333 -19.18 -8.83 -4.49
N VAL A 334 -20.31 -8.47 -5.10
CA VAL A 334 -20.71 -8.93 -6.43
C VAL A 334 -20.47 -7.79 -7.42
N PRO A 335 -19.76 -8.04 -8.53
CA PRO A 335 -19.62 -7.04 -9.58
C PRO A 335 -20.99 -6.57 -10.07
N SER A 336 -21.21 -5.26 -10.13
CA SER A 336 -22.54 -4.66 -10.35
C SER A 336 -22.85 -4.42 -11.83
N SER A 337 -21.84 -4.28 -12.69
CA SER A 337 -22.06 -4.06 -14.11
C SER A 337 -22.33 -5.39 -14.81
N LYS A 338 -23.25 -5.36 -15.77
CA LYS A 338 -23.50 -6.50 -16.68
C LYS A 338 -22.58 -6.44 -17.92
N ARG A 339 -21.55 -5.60 -17.89
CA ARG A 339 -20.67 -5.34 -19.03
C ARG A 339 -19.73 -6.50 -19.31
N TRP A 340 -19.26 -7.20 -18.27
CA TRP A 340 -18.23 -8.21 -18.34
C TRP A 340 -18.73 -9.58 -17.91
N ASP A 341 -18.38 -10.63 -18.67
CA ASP A 341 -18.75 -12.02 -18.36
C ASP A 341 -17.77 -12.66 -17.37
N TRP A 342 -17.97 -12.38 -16.10
CA TRP A 342 -17.18 -12.96 -15.00
C TRP A 342 -17.29 -14.49 -14.92
N THR A 343 -18.44 -15.06 -15.28
CA THR A 343 -18.66 -16.52 -15.25
C THR A 343 -17.78 -17.21 -16.28
N LYS A 344 -17.73 -16.66 -17.49
CA LYS A 344 -16.83 -17.15 -18.55
C LYS A 344 -15.38 -16.99 -18.12
N LEU A 345 -14.98 -15.83 -17.61
CA LEU A 345 -13.61 -15.58 -17.20
C LEU A 345 -13.16 -16.51 -16.07
N LYS A 346 -13.98 -16.75 -15.04
CA LYS A 346 -13.67 -17.70 -13.97
C LYS A 346 -13.43 -19.12 -14.50
N ARG A 347 -14.24 -19.57 -15.48
CA ARG A 347 -14.06 -20.88 -16.13
C ARG A 347 -12.74 -20.96 -16.89
N GLU A 348 -12.40 -19.94 -17.67
CA GLU A 348 -11.14 -19.91 -18.44
C GLU A 348 -9.92 -19.81 -17.51
N VAL A 349 -10.00 -19.00 -16.44
CA VAL A 349 -8.94 -18.91 -15.40
C VAL A 349 -8.73 -20.27 -14.72
N LYS A 350 -9.81 -21.00 -14.40
CA LYS A 350 -9.70 -22.34 -13.80
C LYS A 350 -9.02 -23.34 -14.74
N LYS A 351 -9.19 -23.17 -16.05
CA LYS A 351 -8.62 -24.06 -17.08
C LYS A 351 -7.15 -23.74 -17.38
N HIS A 352 -6.77 -22.47 -17.45
CA HIS A 352 -5.47 -22.02 -17.96
C HIS A 352 -4.57 -21.41 -16.87
N GLY A 353 -5.12 -21.08 -15.71
CA GLY A 353 -4.44 -20.28 -14.68
C GLY A 353 -4.32 -18.82 -15.05
N VAL A 354 -3.53 -18.09 -14.28
CA VAL A 354 -3.15 -16.70 -14.55
C VAL A 354 -1.64 -16.53 -14.43
N ARG A 355 -1.08 -15.59 -15.18
CA ARG A 355 0.36 -15.32 -15.21
C ARG A 355 0.86 -14.53 -14.03
N ASN A 356 -0.03 -13.79 -13.33
CA ASN A 356 0.29 -12.85 -12.27
C ASN A 356 -0.43 -13.20 -10.97
N SER A 357 0.27 -13.17 -9.86
CA SER A 357 -0.34 -13.39 -8.53
C SER A 357 -1.12 -12.19 -8.03
N LEU A 358 -0.69 -10.97 -8.38
CA LEU A 358 -1.32 -9.70 -8.04
C LEU A 358 -1.44 -8.83 -9.30
N LEU A 359 -2.48 -8.01 -9.40
CA LEU A 359 -2.81 -7.25 -10.61
C LEU A 359 -2.95 -5.75 -10.37
N LEU A 360 -3.70 -5.32 -9.35
CA LEU A 360 -3.98 -3.92 -9.08
C LEU A 360 -3.29 -3.45 -7.81
N ALA A 361 -2.70 -2.26 -7.89
CA ALA A 361 -2.13 -1.54 -6.77
C ALA A 361 -2.22 -0.04 -7.03
N PRO A 362 -3.28 0.64 -6.57
CA PRO A 362 -3.45 2.08 -6.76
C PRO A 362 -2.39 2.87 -5.99
N MET A 363 -1.24 3.14 -6.65
CA MET A 363 -0.15 3.93 -6.08
C MET A 363 -0.46 5.44 -6.09
N PRO A 364 0.27 6.27 -5.30
CA PRO A 364 0.02 7.72 -5.20
C PRO A 364 0.22 8.51 -6.48
N THR A 365 0.95 8.01 -7.48
CA THR A 365 1.25 8.68 -8.76
C THR A 365 1.90 10.08 -8.64
N ALA A 366 2.63 10.34 -7.57
CA ALA A 366 3.15 11.67 -7.22
C ALA A 366 3.96 12.38 -8.32
N SER A 367 4.64 11.63 -9.19
CA SER A 367 5.41 12.18 -10.32
C SER A 367 4.68 11.98 -11.65
N THR A 368 4.09 10.81 -11.90
CA THR A 368 3.46 10.47 -13.17
C THR A 368 2.20 11.28 -13.46
N SER A 369 1.42 11.62 -12.42
CA SER A 369 0.26 12.51 -12.54
C SER A 369 0.69 13.93 -12.96
N GLN A 370 1.78 14.43 -12.41
CA GLN A 370 2.32 15.75 -12.75
C GLN A 370 2.80 15.82 -14.21
N ILE A 371 3.49 14.79 -14.67
CA ILE A 371 3.95 14.70 -16.07
C ILE A 371 2.77 14.80 -17.04
N LEU A 372 1.64 14.17 -16.71
CA LEU A 372 0.44 14.18 -17.55
C LEU A 372 -0.54 15.33 -17.22
N GLY A 373 -0.23 16.14 -16.21
CA GLY A 373 -1.08 17.26 -15.78
C GLY A 373 -2.41 16.80 -15.19
N ASN A 374 -2.45 15.69 -14.49
CA ASN A 374 -3.63 15.15 -13.83
C ASN A 374 -3.53 15.33 -12.32
N ASN A 375 -4.68 15.29 -11.63
CA ASN A 375 -4.70 15.12 -10.19
C ASN A 375 -4.16 13.73 -9.80
N GLU A 376 -3.64 13.61 -8.59
CA GLU A 376 -2.96 12.42 -8.12
C GLU A 376 -3.94 11.27 -7.89
N CYS A 377 -3.60 10.08 -8.37
CA CYS A 377 -4.32 8.80 -8.24
C CYS A 377 -5.86 8.94 -8.24
N PHE A 378 -6.52 8.61 -7.16
CA PHE A 378 -7.97 8.73 -6.93
C PHE A 378 -8.32 9.84 -5.92
N GLU A 379 -7.37 10.75 -5.62
CA GLU A 379 -7.58 11.85 -4.68
C GLU A 379 -8.50 12.93 -5.25
N PRO A 380 -9.33 13.58 -4.40
CA PRO A 380 -10.09 14.75 -4.80
C PRO A 380 -9.17 15.97 -4.97
N TYR A 381 -9.64 17.00 -5.66
CA TYR A 381 -9.03 18.32 -5.56
C TYR A 381 -9.32 18.91 -4.18
N THR A 382 -8.26 19.21 -3.41
CA THR A 382 -8.38 19.79 -2.06
C THR A 382 -8.37 21.31 -2.09
N SER A 383 -7.82 21.91 -3.16
CA SER A 383 -7.81 23.35 -3.40
C SER A 383 -7.81 23.63 -4.90
N ASN A 384 -8.36 24.76 -5.32
CA ASN A 384 -8.33 25.22 -6.71
C ASN A 384 -6.99 25.88 -7.08
N ILE A 385 -6.27 26.39 -6.09
CA ILE A 385 -4.90 26.96 -6.22
C ILE A 385 -4.09 26.50 -5.03
N TYR A 386 -2.90 25.97 -5.28
CA TYR A 386 -1.96 25.60 -4.23
C TYR A 386 -0.51 25.69 -4.70
N THR A 387 0.41 25.87 -3.77
CA THR A 387 1.85 25.85 -4.05
C THR A 387 2.40 24.44 -3.85
N ARG A 388 3.02 23.92 -4.90
CA ARG A 388 3.73 22.64 -4.85
C ARG A 388 5.22 22.91 -4.67
N ARG A 389 5.77 22.41 -3.55
CA ARG A 389 7.21 22.47 -3.26
C ARG A 389 7.89 21.20 -3.69
N VAL A 390 8.91 21.32 -4.52
CA VAL A 390 9.79 20.24 -4.96
C VAL A 390 11.25 20.67 -4.84
N LEU A 391 12.21 19.75 -4.97
CA LEU A 391 13.63 20.10 -4.83
C LEU A 391 14.10 21.19 -5.81
N SER A 392 13.47 21.32 -6.98
CA SER A 392 13.80 22.32 -8.00
C SER A 392 13.12 23.67 -7.79
N GLY A 393 12.27 23.84 -6.79
CA GLY A 393 11.57 25.10 -6.50
C GLY A 393 10.12 24.94 -6.10
N GLU A 394 9.41 26.06 -6.07
CA GLU A 394 7.98 26.16 -5.76
C GLU A 394 7.20 26.50 -7.04
N PHE A 395 6.09 25.81 -7.25
CA PHE A 395 5.25 25.98 -8.43
C PHE A 395 3.81 26.16 -8.00
N ILE A 396 3.15 27.17 -8.57
CA ILE A 396 1.71 27.39 -8.39
C ILE A 396 0.97 26.43 -9.32
N VAL A 397 0.08 25.62 -8.75
CA VAL A 397 -0.79 24.70 -9.48
C VAL A 397 -2.23 25.20 -9.37
N VAL A 398 -2.88 25.32 -10.53
CA VAL A 398 -4.27 25.81 -10.66
C VAL A 398 -5.13 24.67 -11.16
N ASN A 399 -6.37 24.58 -10.66
CA ASN A 399 -7.38 23.68 -11.21
C ASN A 399 -7.74 24.10 -12.64
N LYS A 400 -7.13 23.43 -13.61
CA LYS A 400 -7.29 23.72 -15.04
C LYS A 400 -8.74 23.60 -15.55
N HIS A 401 -9.56 22.77 -14.91
CA HIS A 401 -10.95 22.57 -15.30
C HIS A 401 -11.80 23.77 -14.89
N LEU A 402 -11.63 24.24 -13.64
CA LEU A 402 -12.29 25.46 -13.18
C LEU A 402 -11.87 26.67 -14.02
N LEU A 403 -10.57 26.84 -14.28
CA LEU A 403 -10.05 27.92 -15.11
C LEU A 403 -10.70 27.89 -16.51
N LYS A 404 -10.78 26.70 -17.14
CA LYS A 404 -11.42 26.55 -18.45
C LYS A 404 -12.90 26.95 -18.43
N ASP A 405 -13.64 26.59 -17.38
CA ASP A 405 -15.04 26.95 -17.22
C ASP A 405 -15.22 28.47 -17.01
N LEU A 406 -14.37 29.09 -16.18
CA LEU A 406 -14.39 30.55 -15.96
C LEU A 406 -14.11 31.32 -17.25
N ILE A 407 -13.13 30.88 -18.06
CA ILE A 407 -12.85 31.48 -19.37
C ILE A 407 -14.06 31.33 -20.30
N LYS A 408 -14.65 30.16 -20.36
CA LYS A 408 -15.85 29.91 -21.23
C LYS A 408 -17.03 30.75 -20.82
N LEU A 409 -17.21 30.98 -19.53
CA LEU A 409 -18.26 31.83 -18.97
C LEU A 409 -17.93 33.33 -19.04
N LYS A 410 -16.74 33.71 -19.50
CA LYS A 410 -16.23 35.10 -19.53
C LYS A 410 -16.15 35.74 -18.14
N LEU A 411 -15.92 34.93 -17.14
CA LEU A 411 -15.71 35.35 -15.73
C LEU A 411 -14.24 35.52 -15.35
N TRP A 412 -13.32 35.09 -16.21
CA TRP A 412 -11.88 35.21 -16.00
C TRP A 412 -11.38 36.52 -16.60
N ASP A 413 -11.33 37.57 -15.77
CA ASP A 413 -10.82 38.88 -16.12
C ASP A 413 -9.64 39.33 -15.21
N GLU A 414 -9.14 40.57 -15.38
CA GLU A 414 -8.03 41.08 -14.57
C GLU A 414 -8.43 41.24 -13.10
N ASN A 415 -9.66 41.63 -12.79
CA ASN A 415 -10.13 41.79 -11.41
C ASN A 415 -10.14 40.41 -10.68
N MET A 416 -10.55 39.36 -11.36
CA MET A 416 -10.55 38.00 -10.79
C MET A 416 -9.12 37.43 -10.60
N ARG A 417 -8.15 37.85 -11.42
CA ARG A 417 -6.74 37.46 -11.24
C ARG A 417 -6.08 38.12 -10.04
N GLU A 418 -6.52 39.32 -9.68
CA GLU A 418 -5.96 40.13 -8.59
C GLU A 418 -6.73 39.99 -7.27
N SER A 419 -7.88 39.36 -7.29
CA SER A 419 -8.64 39.03 -6.06
C SER A 419 -8.10 37.74 -5.43
N ASP A 420 -7.52 37.89 -4.23
CA ASP A 420 -7.04 36.77 -3.39
C ASP A 420 -8.14 35.79 -2.98
#